data_1cf0db7bdb8969939ad603cd29b1cc59
#
_entry.id   1cf0db7bdb8969939ad603cd29b1cc59
#
_cell.length_a   1.000
_cell.length_b   1.000
_cell.length_c   1.000
_cell.angle_alpha   90.00
_cell.angle_beta   90.00
_cell.angle_gamma   90.00
#
_symmetry.space_group_name_H-M   'P 1'
#
loop_
_entity.id
_entity.type
_entity.pdbx_description
1 polymer ?
#
loop_
_entity_poly.entity_id
_entity_poly.type
_entity_poly.pdbx_seq_one_letter_code
_entity_poly.pdbx_strand_id
1 'polypeptide(L)'
;MIDIDKLALPEGMSVREDTLASLEYAIGLLPAEFQDSSVFWQLSGSAGVFDDGHISAHLYYWLDRPIANDVLKQWAKGCDRRLVDPAVFNAVQPHYTAAPLFGEGCVDPFPDSRSGLIKKANAAVCP
;
A
#
# COMPACT_ATOMS: atom_id res chain seq x y z
N MET A 1 4.49 -6.92 -4.38
CA MET A 1 3.91 -5.60 -4.03
C MET A 1 2.39 -5.72 -4.04
N ILE A 2 1.72 -5.09 -3.11
CA ILE A 2 0.26 -4.90 -3.07
C ILE A 2 0.00 -3.42 -3.36
N ASP A 3 -0.94 -3.14 -4.25
CA ASP A 3 -1.35 -1.78 -4.62
C ASP A 3 -2.73 -1.50 -4.04
N ILE A 4 -2.78 -0.58 -3.09
CA ILE A 4 -4.02 -0.10 -2.47
C ILE A 4 -4.41 1.20 -3.17
N ASP A 5 -5.59 1.22 -3.77
CA ASP A 5 -6.08 2.40 -4.50
C ASP A 5 -7.39 2.93 -3.88
N LYS A 6 -7.32 4.14 -3.37
CA LYS A 6 -8.47 4.90 -2.83
C LYS A 6 -9.32 4.11 -1.84
N LEU A 7 -8.66 3.37 -0.95
CA LEU A 7 -9.36 2.68 0.12
C LEU A 7 -9.93 3.71 1.11
N ALA A 8 -11.24 3.67 1.33
CA ALA A 8 -11.89 4.55 2.30
C ALA A 8 -11.43 4.22 3.72
N LEU A 9 -11.05 5.24 4.47
CA LEU A 9 -10.69 5.15 5.87
C LEU A 9 -11.95 5.25 6.77
N PRO A 10 -11.90 4.73 8.00
CA PRO A 10 -12.95 4.96 8.98
C PRO A 10 -13.22 6.45 9.21
N GLU A 11 -14.45 6.79 9.57
CA GLU A 11 -14.83 8.15 9.90
C GLU A 11 -13.91 8.74 10.97
N GLY A 12 -13.41 9.95 10.74
CA GLY A 12 -12.52 10.65 11.66
C GLY A 12 -11.03 10.29 11.51
N MET A 13 -10.67 9.32 10.65
CA MET A 13 -9.28 9.01 10.35
C MET A 13 -8.81 9.78 9.11
N SER A 14 -7.65 10.42 9.20
CA SER A 14 -7.04 11.19 8.13
C SER A 14 -5.70 10.58 7.72
N VAL A 15 -5.52 10.30 6.44
CA VAL A 15 -4.23 9.79 5.93
C VAL A 15 -3.10 10.82 6.13
N ARG A 16 -3.42 12.11 6.15
CA ARG A 16 -2.42 13.18 6.36
C ARG A 16 -1.96 13.27 7.80
N GLU A 17 -2.89 13.17 8.76
CA GLU A 17 -2.60 13.31 10.19
C GLU A 17 -2.22 11.98 10.85
N ASP A 18 -2.84 10.88 10.41
CA ASP A 18 -2.70 9.55 10.98
C ASP A 18 -2.20 8.54 9.95
N THR A 19 -1.10 8.85 9.26
CA THR A 19 -0.57 8.02 8.15
C THR A 19 -0.32 6.58 8.58
N LEU A 20 0.36 6.35 9.71
CA LEU A 20 0.65 5.00 10.19
C LEU A 20 -0.61 4.25 10.61
N ALA A 21 -1.55 4.91 11.29
CA ALA A 21 -2.83 4.30 11.65
C ALA A 21 -3.65 3.94 10.41
N SER A 22 -3.62 4.77 9.37
CA SER A 22 -4.28 4.52 8.09
C SER A 22 -3.68 3.32 7.37
N LEU A 23 -2.36 3.17 7.40
CA LEU A 23 -1.63 2.00 6.86
C LEU A 23 -1.97 0.74 7.65
N GLU A 24 -1.95 0.79 8.98
CA GLU A 24 -2.30 -0.35 9.83
C GLU A 24 -3.75 -0.79 9.63
N TYR A 25 -4.67 0.15 9.43
CA TYR A 25 -6.05 -0.16 9.06
C TYR A 25 -6.12 -0.95 7.75
N ALA A 26 -5.44 -0.46 6.70
CA ALA A 26 -5.40 -1.13 5.41
C ALA A 26 -4.75 -2.52 5.49
N ILE A 27 -3.64 -2.66 6.23
CA ILE A 27 -2.97 -3.94 6.48
C ILE A 27 -3.90 -4.91 7.21
N GLY A 28 -4.69 -4.43 8.18
CA GLY A 28 -5.66 -5.23 8.93
C GLY A 28 -6.79 -5.83 8.10
N LEU A 29 -7.00 -5.33 6.87
CA LEU A 29 -7.97 -5.88 5.92
C LEU A 29 -7.37 -6.95 4.99
N LEU A 30 -6.04 -7.11 4.98
CA LEU A 30 -5.36 -8.14 4.21
C LEU A 30 -5.50 -9.52 4.88
N PRO A 31 -5.22 -10.62 4.16
CA PRO A 31 -5.12 -11.94 4.77
C PRO A 31 -4.14 -11.98 5.96
N ALA A 32 -4.40 -12.86 6.93
CA ALA A 32 -3.71 -12.87 8.22
C ALA A 32 -2.19 -12.97 8.09
N GLU A 33 -1.68 -13.74 7.14
CA GLU A 33 -0.25 -13.90 6.88
C GLU A 33 0.47 -12.59 6.52
N PHE A 34 -0.26 -11.60 5.99
CA PHE A 34 0.29 -10.27 5.70
C PHE A 34 0.24 -9.36 6.93
N GLN A 35 -0.76 -9.53 7.79
CA GLN A 35 -0.95 -8.65 8.95
C GLN A 35 0.20 -8.76 9.96
N ASP A 36 0.78 -9.95 10.10
CA ASP A 36 1.86 -10.25 11.04
C ASP A 36 3.26 -10.15 10.42
N SER A 37 3.35 -9.76 9.14
CA SER A 37 4.60 -9.66 8.40
C SER A 37 5.05 -8.22 8.25
N SER A 38 6.37 -8.00 8.35
CA SER A 38 6.99 -6.69 8.13
C SER A 38 6.77 -6.22 6.70
N VAL A 39 6.55 -4.92 6.53
CA VAL A 39 6.22 -4.33 5.24
C VAL A 39 6.94 -3.00 5.04
N PHE A 40 7.53 -2.80 3.88
CA PHE A 40 7.92 -1.47 3.42
C PHE A 40 6.72 -0.85 2.70
N TRP A 41 6.36 0.36 3.08
CA TRP A 41 5.24 1.09 2.50
C TRP A 41 5.68 2.36 1.79
N GLN A 42 4.94 2.74 0.77
CA GLN A 42 5.10 4.00 0.06
C GLN A 42 3.72 4.54 -0.31
N LEU A 43 3.44 5.77 0.09
CA LEU A 43 2.23 6.46 -0.36
C LEU A 43 2.32 6.76 -1.86
N SER A 44 1.20 6.62 -2.57
CA SER A 44 1.14 7.00 -3.97
C SER A 44 1.29 8.51 -4.14
N GLY A 45 1.67 8.96 -5.35
CA GLY A 45 1.84 10.39 -5.62
C GLY A 45 0.59 11.23 -5.40
N SER A 46 -0.60 10.64 -5.56
CA SER A 46 -1.89 11.31 -5.37
C SER A 46 -2.46 11.19 -3.95
N ALA A 47 -1.82 10.41 -3.07
CA ALA A 47 -2.31 10.22 -1.70
C ALA A 47 -2.45 11.56 -0.97
N GLY A 48 -3.59 11.79 -0.33
CA GLY A 48 -3.86 12.98 0.45
C GLY A 48 -3.92 14.30 -0.34
N VAL A 49 -3.85 14.27 -1.67
CA VAL A 49 -3.87 15.50 -2.49
C VAL A 49 -5.28 16.07 -2.61
N PHE A 50 -6.25 15.24 -2.98
CA PHE A 50 -7.63 15.68 -3.20
C PHE A 50 -8.49 15.58 -1.95
N ASP A 51 -8.31 14.55 -1.16
CA ASP A 51 -8.95 14.34 0.14
C ASP A 51 -8.03 13.54 1.06
N ASP A 52 -8.34 13.50 2.34
CA ASP A 52 -7.59 12.78 3.36
C ASP A 52 -8.33 11.57 3.96
N GLY A 53 -9.57 11.35 3.51
CA GLY A 53 -10.41 10.23 3.96
C GLY A 53 -10.17 8.91 3.22
N HIS A 54 -9.22 8.86 2.29
CA HIS A 54 -8.84 7.67 1.54
C HIS A 54 -7.33 7.48 1.59
N ILE A 55 -6.89 6.22 1.55
CA ILE A 55 -5.48 5.87 1.42
C ILE A 55 -5.21 5.22 0.07
N SER A 56 -4.12 5.64 -0.57
CA SER A 56 -3.53 5.01 -1.75
C SER A 56 -2.05 4.79 -1.48
N ALA A 57 -1.62 3.54 -1.48
CA ALA A 57 -0.27 3.16 -1.09
C ALA A 57 0.19 1.86 -1.76
N HIS A 58 1.47 1.74 -1.94
CA HIS A 58 2.13 0.51 -2.32
C HIS A 58 2.70 -0.17 -1.06
N LEU A 59 2.41 -1.44 -0.88
CA LEU A 59 2.93 -2.26 0.20
C LEU A 59 3.86 -3.33 -0.36
N TYR A 60 5.12 -3.29 0.04
CA TYR A 60 6.15 -4.21 -0.43
C TYR A 60 6.45 -5.24 0.66
N TYR A 61 5.98 -6.46 0.43
CA TYR A 61 6.25 -7.61 1.30
C TYR A 61 7.35 -8.49 0.72
N TRP A 62 8.16 -9.04 1.59
CA TRP A 62 9.04 -10.14 1.26
C TRP A 62 8.29 -11.46 1.40
N LEU A 63 8.39 -12.34 0.43
CA LEU A 63 7.83 -13.68 0.51
C LEU A 63 8.91 -14.67 0.99
N ASP A 64 8.53 -15.66 1.79
CA ASP A 64 9.46 -16.68 2.30
C ASP A 64 10.03 -17.57 1.19
N ARG A 65 9.34 -17.62 0.05
CA ARG A 65 9.75 -18.38 -1.14
C ARG A 65 9.29 -17.66 -2.42
N PRO A 66 9.96 -17.93 -3.56
CA PRO A 66 9.49 -17.44 -4.84
C PRO A 66 8.12 -18.05 -5.21
N ILE A 67 7.22 -17.20 -5.69
CA ILE A 67 5.90 -17.61 -6.20
C ILE A 67 5.75 -17.04 -7.61
N ALA A 68 5.29 -17.87 -8.54
CA ALA A 68 5.08 -17.45 -9.92
C ALA A 68 3.98 -16.38 -10.02
N ASN A 69 4.15 -15.44 -10.95
CA ASN A 69 3.24 -14.31 -11.11
C ASN A 69 1.79 -14.72 -11.45
N ASP A 70 1.60 -15.79 -12.19
CA ASP A 70 0.28 -16.31 -12.52
C ASP A 70 -0.46 -16.85 -11.28
N VAL A 71 0.26 -17.48 -10.35
CA VAL A 71 -0.28 -17.93 -9.06
C VAL A 71 -0.67 -16.73 -8.20
N LEU A 72 0.20 -15.73 -8.08
CA LEU A 72 -0.10 -14.49 -7.36
C LEU A 72 -1.28 -13.74 -7.98
N LYS A 73 -1.35 -13.69 -9.30
CA LYS A 73 -2.47 -13.07 -10.02
C LYS A 73 -3.79 -13.81 -9.79
N GLN A 74 -3.77 -15.13 -9.75
CA GLN A 74 -4.95 -15.92 -9.45
C GLN A 74 -5.41 -15.73 -8.00
N TRP A 75 -4.49 -15.69 -7.06
CA TRP A 75 -4.77 -15.36 -5.66
C TRP A 75 -5.40 -13.96 -5.54
N ALA A 76 -4.80 -12.95 -6.18
CA ALA A 76 -5.27 -11.56 -6.14
C ALA A 76 -6.70 -11.39 -6.69
N LYS A 77 -7.11 -12.22 -7.67
CA LYS A 77 -8.49 -12.20 -8.19
C LYS A 77 -9.54 -12.63 -7.15
N GLY A 78 -9.13 -13.35 -6.12
CA GLY A 78 -9.97 -13.72 -4.99
C GLY A 78 -10.04 -12.67 -3.88
N CYS A 79 -9.22 -11.64 -3.95
CA CYS A 79 -9.18 -10.55 -2.97
C CYS A 79 -10.10 -9.38 -3.37
N ASP A 80 -10.39 -8.49 -2.41
CA ASP A 80 -11.03 -7.20 -2.71
C ASP A 80 -10.09 -6.37 -3.59
N ARG A 81 -10.58 -5.94 -4.74
CA ARG A 81 -9.79 -5.18 -5.72
C ARG A 81 -9.28 -3.83 -5.22
N ARG A 82 -9.93 -3.27 -4.20
CA ARG A 82 -9.47 -2.04 -3.54
C ARG A 82 -8.23 -2.25 -2.69
N LEU A 83 -7.98 -3.50 -2.27
CA LEU A 83 -6.83 -3.90 -1.46
C LEU A 83 -5.73 -4.54 -2.31
N VAL A 84 -6.11 -5.34 -3.30
CA VAL A 84 -5.14 -6.09 -4.11
C VAL A 84 -5.55 -6.03 -5.58
N ASP A 85 -4.91 -5.18 -6.36
CA ASP A 85 -5.11 -5.15 -7.80
C ASP A 85 -4.35 -6.31 -8.48
N PRO A 86 -5.04 -7.26 -9.14
CA PRO A 86 -4.37 -8.34 -9.88
C PRO A 86 -3.43 -7.87 -10.99
N ALA A 87 -3.61 -6.64 -11.49
CA ALA A 87 -2.79 -6.10 -12.57
C ALA A 87 -1.32 -5.92 -12.17
N VAL A 88 -1.03 -5.74 -10.87
CA VAL A 88 0.36 -5.62 -10.37
C VAL A 88 1.21 -6.87 -10.63
N PHE A 89 0.57 -8.02 -10.85
CA PHE A 89 1.23 -9.28 -11.16
C PHE A 89 1.34 -9.57 -12.66
N ASN A 90 1.05 -8.62 -13.53
CA ASN A 90 1.36 -8.72 -14.95
C ASN A 90 2.87 -8.63 -15.17
N ALA A 91 3.40 -9.37 -16.15
CA ALA A 91 4.82 -9.41 -16.45
C ALA A 91 5.39 -8.03 -16.86
N VAL A 92 4.54 -7.18 -17.42
CA VAL A 92 4.91 -5.83 -17.91
C VAL A 92 3.93 -4.81 -17.32
N GLN A 93 4.07 -4.54 -16.02
CA GLN A 93 3.26 -3.53 -15.34
C GLN A 93 4.20 -2.47 -14.76
N PRO A 94 4.20 -1.23 -15.28
CA PRO A 94 5.02 -0.17 -14.70
C PRO A 94 4.46 0.27 -13.35
N HIS A 95 5.36 0.53 -12.40
CA HIS A 95 5.04 1.10 -11.10
C HIS A 95 5.91 2.34 -10.88
N TYR A 96 5.26 3.44 -10.55
CA TYR A 96 5.95 4.69 -10.27
C TYR A 96 6.35 4.74 -8.80
N THR A 97 7.65 4.75 -8.55
CA THR A 97 8.24 4.77 -7.21
C THR A 97 8.91 6.10 -6.86
N ALA A 98 9.00 7.03 -7.81
CA ALA A 98 9.55 8.35 -7.57
C ALA A 98 8.59 9.18 -6.70
N ALA A 99 9.17 10.06 -5.86
CA ALA A 99 8.40 11.06 -5.14
C ALA A 99 7.73 12.02 -6.13
N PRO A 100 6.48 12.44 -5.88
CA PRO A 100 5.81 13.41 -6.74
C PRO A 100 6.48 14.78 -6.63
N LEU A 101 6.41 15.53 -7.72
CA LEU A 101 6.79 16.94 -7.74
C LEU A 101 5.51 17.77 -7.65
N PHE A 102 5.51 18.74 -6.74
CA PHE A 102 4.42 19.69 -6.58
C PHE A 102 4.76 21.00 -7.28
N GLY A 103 3.82 21.52 -8.07
CA GLY A 103 3.97 22.80 -8.75
C GLY A 103 3.99 23.99 -7.78
N GLU A 104 4.34 25.15 -8.30
CA GLU A 104 4.32 26.40 -7.54
C GLU A 104 2.93 26.66 -6.94
N GLY A 105 2.88 26.99 -5.65
CA GLY A 105 1.62 27.22 -4.92
C GLY A 105 0.91 25.94 -4.43
N CYS A 106 1.42 24.75 -4.76
CA CYS A 106 0.92 23.48 -4.21
C CYS A 106 1.68 23.09 -2.96
N VAL A 107 0.97 22.52 -1.99
CA VAL A 107 1.56 22.04 -0.73
C VAL A 107 1.64 20.52 -0.77
N ASP A 108 2.83 19.97 -0.47
CA ASP A 108 2.98 18.53 -0.26
C ASP A 108 2.26 18.13 1.04
N PRO A 109 1.26 17.25 0.98
CA PRO A 109 0.57 16.80 2.19
C PRO A 109 1.44 15.93 3.11
N PHE A 110 2.60 15.44 2.63
CA PHE A 110 3.52 14.59 3.39
C PHE A 110 4.97 15.08 3.26
N PRO A 111 5.29 16.27 3.79
CA PRO A 111 6.60 16.89 3.58
C PRO A 111 7.74 16.11 4.26
N ASP A 112 7.45 15.39 5.35
CA ASP A 112 8.46 14.71 6.15
C ASP A 112 8.79 13.31 5.60
N SER A 113 7.79 12.52 5.23
CA SER A 113 8.00 11.16 4.71
C SER A 113 6.78 10.63 3.97
N ARG A 114 7.04 9.98 2.83
CA ARG A 114 6.05 9.25 2.02
C ARG A 114 6.27 7.76 2.02
N SER A 115 7.28 7.27 2.73
CA SER A 115 7.63 5.85 2.78
C SER A 115 8.27 5.48 4.10
N GLY A 116 8.24 4.21 4.43
CA GLY A 116 8.86 3.70 5.64
C GLY A 116 8.71 2.20 5.80
N LEU A 117 9.22 1.70 6.91
CA LEU A 117 9.16 0.28 7.27
C LEU A 117 8.30 0.11 8.53
N ILE A 118 7.28 -0.73 8.43
CA ILE A 118 6.54 -1.24 9.59
C ILE A 118 7.11 -2.63 9.91
N LYS A 119 7.74 -2.74 11.08
CA LYS A 119 8.27 -4.01 11.57
C LYS A 119 7.19 -4.77 12.32
N LYS A 120 7.03 -6.05 12.00
CA LYS A 120 6.11 -7.00 12.63
C LYS A 120 6.88 -8.22 13.15
N ALA A 121 6.15 -9.20 13.70
CA ALA A 121 6.74 -10.42 14.25
C ALA A 121 7.49 -11.24 13.20
N ASN A 122 6.98 -11.29 11.96
CA ASN A 122 7.58 -12.01 10.85
C ASN A 122 8.30 -11.06 9.90
N ALA A 123 9.48 -11.45 9.43
CA ALA A 123 10.23 -10.70 8.42
C ALA A 123 9.66 -10.90 7.01
N ALA A 124 9.04 -12.06 6.74
CA ALA A 124 8.50 -12.44 5.45
C ALA A 124 7.09 -13.02 5.59
N VAL A 125 6.31 -12.93 4.52
CA VAL A 125 5.00 -13.57 4.39
C VAL A 125 5.22 -15.03 4.02
N CYS A 126 4.57 -15.93 4.77
CA CYS A 126 4.49 -17.35 4.48
C CYS A 126 3.06 -17.68 4.01
N PRO A 127 2.81 -17.59 2.70
CA PRO A 127 1.49 -17.81 2.14
C PRO A 127 1.15 -19.30 2.04
#